data_662e2720c6247b1f71e5cde47818fb4d
#
_entry.id   662e2720c6247b1f71e5cde47818fb4d
#
_cell.length_a   1.000
_cell.length_b   1.000
_cell.length_c   1.000
_cell.angle_alpha   90.00
_cell.angle_beta   90.00
_cell.angle_gamma   90.00
#
_symmetry.space_group_name_H-M   'P 1'
#
loop_
_entity.id
_entity.type
_entity.pdbx_description
1 polymer ?
#
loop_
_entity_poly.entity_id
_entity_poly.type
_entity_poly.pdbx_seq_one_letter_code
_entity_poly.pdbx_strand_id
1 'polypeptide(L)'
;MKETLSTSEKENPKHRNALEEKYQTLKEQEPLNPENIKSQESQLPEPSGWRLLVLPFTPREKTKGGILIAQESLEKLRIATNCGYVLKMGPLAYQDKEKYPTGPWCKKGQWVIFARYAGSRLPIEGGEVRILNDDEVLGTIQDPESVLQHN
;
A
#
# COMPACT_ATOMS: atom_id res chain seq x y z
N MET A 1 -6.62 -31.82 -34.32
CA MET A 1 -6.36 -31.10 -34.05
C MET A 1 -6.02 -30.57 -33.57
N LYS A 2 -5.71 -30.35 -33.70
CA LYS A 2 -5.29 -29.54 -33.18
C LYS A 2 -5.52 -28.76 -32.62
N GLU A 3 -5.95 -28.66 -32.11
CA GLU A 3 -6.01 -27.87 -31.49
C GLU A 3 -6.36 -27.77 -30.72
N THR A 4 -6.68 -28.42 -30.73
CA THR A 4 -6.86 -28.07 -30.03
C THR A 4 -7.04 -28.05 -29.23
N LEU A 5 -7.30 -28.45 -29.16
CA LEU A 5 -7.23 -28.16 -28.46
C LEU A 5 -7.29 -28.27 -27.77
N SER A 6 -7.52 -28.88 -27.93
CA SER A 6 -7.37 -28.65 -27.47
C SER A 6 -7.59 -28.62 -26.77
N THR A 7 -7.90 -29.21 -26.79
CA THR A 7 -7.86 -28.93 -26.26
C THR A 7 -7.90 -28.71 -25.55
N SER A 8 -8.20 -29.48 -25.52
CA SER A 8 -8.07 -29.20 -25.01
C SER A 8 -7.66 -28.89 -24.90
N GLU A 9 -7.59 -29.06 -25.17
CA GLU A 9 -6.98 -28.51 -25.31
C GLU A 9 -6.51 -28.40 -25.14
N LYS A 10 -7.50 -30.07 -25.74
CA LYS A 10 -6.67 -30.07 -25.79
C LYS A 10 -6.27 -29.27 -25.24
N GLU A 11 -6.47 -30.13 -24.78
CA GLU A 11 -5.92 -29.05 -24.01
C GLU A 11 -5.15 -28.06 -24.86
N ASN A 12 -5.44 -26.79 -24.63
CA ASN A 12 -4.78 -25.75 -25.40
C ASN A 12 -3.53 -25.29 -24.63
N PRO A 13 -2.33 -25.65 -25.09
CA PRO A 13 -1.12 -25.23 -24.37
C PRO A 13 -0.99 -23.71 -24.23
N LYS A 14 -1.43 -22.97 -25.24
CA LYS A 14 -1.36 -21.52 -25.21
C LYS A 14 -2.21 -20.96 -24.09
N HIS A 15 -3.41 -21.51 -23.93
CA HIS A 15 -4.31 -21.09 -22.89
C HIS A 15 -3.75 -21.42 -21.51
N ARG A 16 -3.16 -22.58 -21.37
CA ARG A 16 -2.56 -22.98 -20.11
C ARG A 16 -1.40 -22.08 -19.75
N ASN A 17 -0.56 -21.73 -20.71
CA ASN A 17 0.56 -20.84 -20.45
C ASN A 17 0.09 -19.46 -19.99
N ALA A 18 -0.99 -18.97 -20.57
CA ALA A 18 -1.53 -17.68 -20.17
C ALA A 18 -2.01 -17.70 -18.73
N LEU A 19 -2.66 -18.77 -18.31
CA LEU A 19 -3.12 -18.90 -16.94
C LEU A 19 -1.96 -19.03 -15.98
N GLU A 20 -0.95 -19.78 -16.37
CA GLU A 20 0.22 -19.96 -15.53
C GLU A 20 0.98 -18.65 -15.37
N GLU A 21 1.09 -17.88 -16.45
CA GLU A 21 1.75 -16.59 -16.37
C GLU A 21 0.99 -15.64 -15.47
N LYS A 22 -0.33 -15.64 -15.59
CA LYS A 22 -1.14 -14.77 -14.75
C LYS A 22 -1.01 -15.16 -13.27
N TYR A 23 -1.04 -16.46 -13.00
CA TYR A 23 -0.89 -16.95 -11.65
C TYR A 23 0.49 -16.59 -11.10
N GLN A 24 1.51 -16.75 -11.92
CA GLN A 24 2.87 -16.43 -11.53
C GLN A 24 3.02 -14.95 -11.23
N THR A 25 2.42 -14.10 -12.07
CA THR A 25 2.46 -12.65 -11.88
C THR A 25 1.81 -12.26 -10.57
N LEU A 26 0.63 -12.82 -10.28
CA LEU A 26 -0.05 -12.52 -9.03
C LEU A 26 0.76 -12.99 -7.83
N LYS A 27 1.41 -14.13 -7.96
CA LYS A 27 2.18 -14.70 -6.88
C LYS A 27 3.44 -13.90 -6.60
N GLU A 28 4.06 -13.39 -7.65
CA GLU A 28 5.32 -12.66 -7.54
C GLU A 28 5.12 -11.16 -7.35
N GLN A 29 3.91 -10.70 -7.57
CA GLN A 29 3.63 -9.28 -7.49
C GLN A 29 3.72 -8.83 -6.04
N GLU A 30 4.59 -7.88 -5.80
CA GLU A 30 4.71 -7.32 -4.47
C GLU A 30 3.68 -6.23 -4.26
N PRO A 31 3.22 -6.05 -3.02
CA PRO A 31 2.35 -4.92 -2.73
C PRO A 31 3.07 -3.61 -2.98
N LEU A 32 2.29 -2.56 -3.20
CA LEU A 32 2.87 -1.25 -3.38
C LEU A 32 3.68 -0.87 -2.15
N ASN A 33 4.84 -0.28 -2.40
CA ASN A 33 5.73 0.16 -1.34
C ASN A 33 6.41 1.45 -1.81
N PRO A 34 7.15 2.13 -0.92
CA PRO A 34 7.76 3.41 -1.29
C PRO A 34 8.69 3.35 -2.48
N GLU A 35 9.24 2.18 -2.78
CA GLU A 35 10.16 2.07 -3.90
C GLU A 35 9.43 1.82 -5.21
N ASN A 36 8.50 0.85 -5.24
CA ASN A 36 7.88 0.50 -6.50
C ASN A 36 6.81 1.49 -6.93
N ILE A 37 6.27 2.28 -6.00
CA ILE A 37 5.26 3.27 -6.38
C ILE A 37 5.86 4.41 -7.18
N LYS A 38 7.18 4.56 -7.17
CA LYS A 38 7.82 5.62 -7.92
C LYS A 38 7.56 5.52 -9.41
N SER A 39 7.31 4.32 -9.91
CA SER A 39 7.05 4.14 -11.33
C SER A 39 5.77 4.85 -11.79
N GLN A 40 4.86 5.14 -10.89
CA GLN A 40 3.64 5.85 -11.25
C GLN A 40 3.46 7.16 -10.50
N GLU A 41 4.56 7.69 -9.98
CA GLU A 41 4.50 8.90 -9.15
C GLU A 41 3.90 10.08 -9.90
N SER A 42 4.20 10.21 -11.19
CA SER A 42 3.68 11.33 -11.98
C SER A 42 2.17 11.24 -12.19
N GLN A 43 1.58 10.07 -11.99
CA GLN A 43 0.15 9.86 -12.17
C GLN A 43 -0.61 9.95 -10.86
N LEU A 44 0.08 10.08 -9.75
CA LEU A 44 -0.57 10.17 -8.45
C LEU A 44 -1.23 11.53 -8.28
N PRO A 45 -2.34 11.58 -7.53
CA PRO A 45 -3.00 12.86 -7.30
C PRO A 45 -2.13 13.79 -6.45
N GLU A 46 -2.39 15.08 -6.60
CA GLU A 46 -1.74 16.09 -5.78
C GLU A 46 -2.72 16.48 -4.68
N PRO A 47 -2.36 16.29 -3.42
CA PRO A 47 -3.29 16.70 -2.35
C PRO A 47 -3.40 18.20 -2.31
N SER A 48 -4.62 18.67 -2.07
CA SER A 48 -4.87 20.11 -2.04
C SER A 48 -4.91 20.61 -0.61
N GLY A 49 -4.65 21.90 -0.43
CA GLY A 49 -4.79 22.54 0.86
C GLY A 49 -3.89 21.91 1.90
N TRP A 50 -4.49 21.51 3.01
CA TRP A 50 -3.75 20.95 4.14
C TRP A 50 -3.74 19.42 4.16
N ARG A 51 -4.00 18.79 3.01
CA ARG A 51 -4.12 17.35 2.96
C ARG A 51 -2.79 16.69 2.64
N LEU A 52 -2.72 15.41 2.94
CA LEU A 52 -1.55 14.57 2.68
C LEU A 52 -1.97 13.39 1.83
N LEU A 53 -1.07 12.95 0.97
CA LEU A 53 -1.26 11.72 0.19
C LEU A 53 -0.37 10.66 0.80
N VAL A 54 -0.96 9.57 1.26
CA VAL A 54 -0.19 8.50 1.90
C VAL A 54 -0.44 7.18 1.21
N LEU A 55 0.57 6.34 1.25
CA LEU A 55 0.50 4.98 0.73
C LEU A 55 0.34 4.05 1.93
N PRO A 56 -0.85 3.43 2.09
CA PRO A 56 -1.03 2.52 3.22
C PRO A 56 -0.04 1.37 3.17
N PHE A 57 0.44 0.99 4.33
CA PHE A 57 1.36 -0.14 4.44
C PHE A 57 0.61 -1.43 4.18
N THR A 58 1.13 -2.23 3.27
CA THR A 58 0.55 -3.54 2.95
C THR A 58 1.60 -4.59 3.25
N PRO A 59 1.42 -5.35 4.32
CA PRO A 59 2.39 -6.40 4.65
C PRO A 59 2.33 -7.51 3.62
N ARG A 60 3.39 -8.27 3.56
CA ARG A 60 3.45 -9.43 2.68
C ARG A 60 2.60 -10.54 3.26
N GLU A 61 1.92 -11.25 2.40
CA GLU A 61 1.07 -12.34 2.82
C GLU A 61 1.85 -13.60 3.17
N LYS A 62 3.13 -13.65 2.77
CA LYS A 62 3.96 -14.83 2.98
C LYS A 62 5.23 -14.48 3.68
N THR A 63 5.72 -15.41 4.49
CA THR A 63 7.02 -15.29 5.07
C THR A 63 8.08 -15.52 4.00
N LYS A 64 9.35 -15.33 4.37
CA LYS A 64 10.44 -15.55 3.43
C LYS A 64 10.46 -16.98 2.90
N GLY A 65 9.97 -17.94 3.68
CA GLY A 65 9.93 -19.32 3.23
C GLY A 65 8.73 -19.68 2.39
N GLY A 66 7.89 -18.71 2.07
CA GLY A 66 6.71 -18.99 1.28
C GLY A 66 5.55 -19.57 2.06
N ILE A 67 5.65 -19.58 3.36
CA ILE A 67 4.62 -20.13 4.23
C ILE A 67 3.52 -19.12 4.40
N LEU A 68 2.28 -19.59 4.31
CA LEU A 68 1.13 -18.72 4.50
C LEU A 68 1.09 -18.19 5.93
N ILE A 69 0.60 -16.97 6.06
CA ILE A 69 0.54 -16.30 7.34
C ILE A 69 -0.60 -16.88 8.17
N ALA A 70 -0.34 -17.12 9.45
CA ALA A 70 -1.34 -17.67 10.35
C ALA A 70 -2.44 -16.65 10.64
N GLN A 71 -3.55 -17.13 11.19
CA GLN A 71 -4.71 -16.31 11.49
C GLN A 71 -4.37 -15.14 12.40
N GLU A 72 -3.62 -15.39 13.45
CA GLU A 72 -3.28 -14.29 14.38
C GLU A 72 -2.36 -13.27 13.71
N SER A 73 -1.57 -13.68 12.72
CA SER A 73 -0.77 -12.73 11.96
C SER A 73 -1.64 -11.87 11.08
N LEU A 74 -2.77 -12.40 10.60
CA LEU A 74 -3.70 -11.61 9.82
C LEU A 74 -4.31 -10.50 10.65
N GLU A 75 -4.53 -10.74 11.94
CA GLU A 75 -4.99 -9.69 12.82
C GLU A 75 -3.98 -8.55 12.90
N LYS A 76 -2.71 -8.89 13.00
CA LYS A 76 -1.66 -7.88 12.99
C LYS A 76 -1.61 -7.13 11.68
N LEU A 77 -1.87 -7.81 10.57
CA LEU A 77 -1.91 -7.16 9.27
C LEU A 77 -2.98 -6.08 9.22
N ARG A 78 -4.12 -6.34 9.85
CA ARG A 78 -5.18 -5.35 9.90
C ARG A 78 -4.76 -4.12 10.69
N ILE A 79 -4.03 -4.33 11.77
CA ILE A 79 -3.52 -3.21 12.56
C ILE A 79 -2.51 -2.43 11.74
N ALA A 80 -1.68 -3.13 10.99
CA ALA A 80 -0.65 -2.48 10.18
C ALA A 80 -1.23 -1.63 9.08
N THR A 81 -2.47 -1.90 8.66
CA THR A 81 -3.07 -1.07 7.61
C THR A 81 -3.39 0.35 8.08
N ASN A 82 -3.20 0.61 9.37
CA ASN A 82 -3.35 1.96 9.90
C ASN A 82 -2.08 2.79 9.75
N CYS A 83 -1.07 2.26 9.12
CA CYS A 83 0.17 2.97 8.86
C CYS A 83 0.27 3.31 7.39
N GLY A 84 0.89 4.44 7.08
CA GLY A 84 1.07 4.83 5.70
C GLY A 84 2.32 5.68 5.51
N TYR A 85 2.84 5.64 4.30
CA TYR A 85 4.03 6.39 3.92
C TYR A 85 3.60 7.70 3.27
N VAL A 86 4.12 8.82 3.75
CA VAL A 86 3.73 10.14 3.23
C VAL A 86 4.40 10.34 1.87
N LEU A 87 3.58 10.32 0.81
CA LEU A 87 4.07 10.48 -0.56
C LEU A 87 4.15 11.95 -0.95
N LYS A 88 3.13 12.73 -0.60
CA LYS A 88 3.04 14.13 -0.98
C LYS A 88 2.30 14.89 0.10
N MET A 89 2.60 16.17 0.20
CA MET A 89 1.93 17.05 1.16
C MET A 89 1.35 18.24 0.41
N GLY A 90 0.13 18.60 0.77
CA GLY A 90 -0.49 19.78 0.19
C GLY A 90 0.23 21.06 0.61
N PRO A 91 0.03 22.14 -0.13
CA PRO A 91 0.78 23.38 0.12
C PRO A 91 0.49 24.02 1.46
N LEU A 92 -0.66 23.73 2.07
CA LEU A 92 -1.01 24.30 3.35
C LEU A 92 -0.86 23.34 4.52
N ALA A 93 -0.32 22.14 4.25
CA ALA A 93 -0.16 21.12 5.30
C ALA A 93 0.73 21.66 6.41
N TYR A 94 0.19 21.64 7.64
CA TYR A 94 0.90 22.07 8.86
C TYR A 94 1.34 23.52 8.83
N GLN A 95 0.67 24.36 8.02
CA GLN A 95 1.02 25.78 7.94
C GLN A 95 0.29 26.65 8.96
N ASP A 96 -0.75 26.13 9.59
CA ASP A 96 -1.49 26.89 10.60
C ASP A 96 -0.67 26.95 11.88
N LYS A 97 -0.12 28.12 12.16
CA LYS A 97 0.79 28.27 13.28
C LYS A 97 0.09 28.16 14.63
N GLU A 98 -1.18 28.45 14.68
CA GLU A 98 -1.93 28.28 15.93
C GLU A 98 -2.21 26.81 16.22
N LYS A 99 -2.51 26.06 15.17
CA LYS A 99 -2.79 24.65 15.32
C LYS A 99 -1.51 23.84 15.46
N TYR A 100 -0.46 24.26 14.80
CA TYR A 100 0.81 23.53 14.80
C TYR A 100 1.95 24.44 15.28
N PRO A 101 1.89 24.87 16.57
CA PRO A 101 2.90 25.81 17.05
C PRO A 101 4.30 25.24 17.09
N THR A 102 4.45 23.91 17.17
CA THR A 102 5.76 23.28 17.20
C THR A 102 6.21 22.79 15.84
N GLY A 103 5.45 23.09 14.77
CA GLY A 103 5.82 22.69 13.43
C GLY A 103 5.07 21.46 12.96
N PRO A 104 5.46 20.94 11.79
CA PRO A 104 4.76 19.81 11.20
C PRO A 104 4.81 18.57 12.07
N TRP A 105 3.72 17.81 12.05
CA TRP A 105 3.67 16.54 12.77
C TRP A 105 4.36 15.44 11.99
N CYS A 106 4.52 15.60 10.67
CA CYS A 106 5.22 14.63 9.85
C CYS A 106 5.75 15.31 8.60
N LYS A 107 6.56 14.59 7.86
CA LYS A 107 7.17 15.09 6.63
C LYS A 107 7.05 14.04 5.54
N LYS A 108 7.19 14.49 4.30
CA LYS A 108 7.26 13.58 3.16
C LYS A 108 8.36 12.57 3.40
N GLY A 109 8.06 11.32 3.13
CA GLY A 109 9.02 10.25 3.31
C GLY A 109 8.99 9.59 4.68
N GLN A 110 8.06 9.97 5.53
CA GLN A 110 7.92 9.35 6.84
C GLN A 110 6.72 8.42 6.88
N TRP A 111 6.78 7.41 7.73
CA TRP A 111 5.65 6.55 8.01
C TRP A 111 4.83 7.17 9.13
N VAL A 112 3.53 7.24 8.91
CA VAL A 112 2.61 7.84 9.86
C VAL A 112 1.55 6.84 10.26
N ILE A 113 0.93 7.09 11.40
CA ILE A 113 -0.16 6.28 11.94
C ILE A 113 -1.42 7.12 11.87
N PHE A 114 -2.51 6.52 11.44
CA PHE A 114 -3.81 7.20 11.35
C PHE A 114 -4.91 6.21 11.70
N ALA A 115 -6.08 6.73 12.03
CA ALA A 115 -7.21 5.88 12.36
C ALA A 115 -7.63 5.07 11.14
N ARG A 116 -8.13 3.87 11.39
CA ARG A 116 -8.47 2.92 10.32
C ARG A 116 -9.36 3.55 9.25
N TYR A 117 -10.29 4.37 9.64
CA TYR A 117 -11.25 4.92 8.69
C TYR A 117 -10.99 6.38 8.33
N ALA A 118 -9.81 6.88 8.69
CA ALA A 118 -9.46 8.25 8.36
C ALA A 118 -9.21 8.42 6.87
N GLY A 119 -9.58 9.58 6.35
CA GLY A 119 -9.27 9.95 4.99
C GLY A 119 -10.11 9.27 3.95
N SER A 120 -9.80 9.58 2.70
CA SER A 120 -10.48 9.01 1.55
C SER A 120 -9.56 8.05 0.84
N ARG A 121 -10.11 6.92 0.45
CA ARG A 121 -9.37 5.89 -0.26
C ARG A 121 -9.48 6.12 -1.76
N LEU A 122 -8.38 5.97 -2.46
CA LEU A 122 -8.35 6.12 -3.90
C LEU A 122 -7.64 4.92 -4.50
N PRO A 123 -8.37 4.09 -5.28
CA PRO A 123 -7.71 2.95 -5.92
C PRO A 123 -6.77 3.42 -7.02
N ILE A 124 -5.62 2.77 -7.09
CA ILE A 124 -4.66 3.00 -8.14
C ILE A 124 -4.16 1.65 -8.63
N GLU A 125 -3.34 1.68 -9.65
CA GLU A 125 -2.80 0.44 -10.18
C GLU A 125 -1.95 -0.25 -9.11
N GLY A 126 -2.30 -1.47 -8.78
CA GLY A 126 -1.55 -2.26 -7.82
C GLY A 126 -1.99 -2.09 -6.38
N GLY A 127 -2.94 -1.21 -6.09
CA GLY A 127 -3.38 -1.02 -4.72
C GLY A 127 -4.21 0.22 -4.54
N GLU A 128 -3.94 0.95 -3.48
CA GLU A 128 -4.67 2.18 -3.21
C GLU A 128 -3.76 3.18 -2.49
N VAL A 129 -4.12 4.44 -2.60
CA VAL A 129 -3.54 5.50 -1.78
C VAL A 129 -4.66 6.10 -0.95
N ARG A 130 -4.29 6.89 0.03
CA ARG A 130 -5.27 7.52 0.92
C ARG A 130 -4.93 8.99 1.06
N ILE A 131 -5.96 9.81 1.09
CA ILE A 131 -5.80 11.26 1.26
C ILE A 131 -6.31 11.60 2.65
N LEU A 132 -5.42 12.15 3.48
CA LEU A 132 -5.73 12.49 4.87
C LEU A 132 -5.68 14.00 5.05
N ASN A 133 -6.43 14.50 6.01
CA ASN A 133 -6.18 15.84 6.51
C ASN A 133 -4.92 15.80 7.38
N ASP A 134 -4.23 16.92 7.48
CA ASP A 134 -2.97 16.94 8.23
C ASP A 134 -3.18 16.62 9.72
N ASP A 135 -4.35 16.95 10.28
CA ASP A 135 -4.62 16.68 11.68
C ASP A 135 -5.13 15.26 11.93
N GLU A 136 -5.23 14.44 10.89
CA GLU A 136 -5.61 13.05 11.06
C GLU A 136 -4.42 12.13 11.33
N VAL A 137 -3.22 12.68 11.31
CA VAL A 137 -2.03 11.92 11.66
C VAL A 137 -1.97 11.79 13.18
N LEU A 138 -1.92 10.55 13.65
CA LEU A 138 -1.88 10.26 15.07
C LEU A 138 -0.45 10.19 15.61
N GLY A 139 0.51 9.89 14.75
CA GLY A 139 1.89 9.77 15.15
C GLY A 139 2.75 9.31 14.00
N THR A 140 4.03 9.15 14.26
CA THR A 140 4.97 8.64 13.26
C THR A 140 5.58 7.36 13.78
N ILE A 141 6.06 6.54 12.84
CA ILE A 141 6.70 5.27 13.17
C ILE A 141 7.84 5.08 12.19
N GLN A 142 8.94 4.52 12.66
CA GLN A 142 10.10 4.37 11.82
C GLN A 142 9.96 3.25 10.82
N ASP A 143 9.43 2.12 11.26
CA ASP A 143 9.31 0.94 10.43
C ASP A 143 8.01 0.22 10.79
N PRO A 144 7.01 0.26 9.89
CA PRO A 144 5.73 -0.39 10.20
C PRO A 144 5.86 -1.90 10.38
N GLU A 145 6.88 -2.53 9.80
CA GLU A 145 7.05 -3.96 9.99
C GLU A 145 7.45 -4.31 11.41
N SER A 146 8.05 -3.37 12.13
CA SER A 146 8.44 -3.63 13.51
C SER A 146 7.23 -3.85 14.41
N VAL A 147 6.09 -3.27 14.05
CA VAL A 147 4.85 -3.49 14.80
C VAL A 147 4.40 -4.93 14.69
N LEU A 148 4.62 -5.54 13.53
CA LEU A 148 4.24 -6.93 13.30
C LEU A 148 5.19 -7.91 13.98
N GLN A 149 6.43 -7.50 14.21
CA GLN A 149 7.43 -8.38 14.76
C GLN A 149 7.37 -8.49 16.27
N HIS A 150 6.74 -7.53 16.92
CA HIS A 150 6.72 -7.44 18.36
C HIS A 150 5.42 -7.98 18.94
N ASN A 151 5.27 -9.29 18.82
CA ASN A 151 4.15 -9.99 19.44
C ASN A 151 4.43 -11.44 19.65
#